data_0ead036dc7219e4bf13feb4626520968
#
_entry.id   0ead036dc7219e4bf13feb4626520968
#
_cell.length_a   1.000
_cell.length_b   1.000
_cell.length_c   1.000
_cell.angle_alpha   90.00
_cell.angle_beta   90.00
_cell.angle_gamma   90.00
#
_symmetry.space_group_name_H-M   'P 1'
#
loop_
_entity.id
_entity.type
_entity.pdbx_description
1 polymer ?
#
loop_
_entity_poly.entity_id
_entity_poly.type
_entity_poly.pdbx_seq_one_letter_code
_entity_poly.pdbx_strand_id
1 'polypeptide(L)'
;MGLRRAKSIRHNGKRLQEILAAHELFFRGQEGGVRANLAGADLSHADLAGVNLSGAILRGANLEGTDLRRGKLPGADLSGANLRKADLRNTDMTESILPGADLTEAQASGVEFFRCDLSNANFQRAHLRNVNLRGANVNGAKFSGADMGVAILRETDITGADLSGVDLSTALMPRGYAAQKSPQKPA
;
A
#
# COMPACT_ATOMS: atom_id res chain seq x y z
N MET A 1 -17.01 4.33 13.09
CA MET A 1 -16.63 5.76 13.05
C MET A 1 -16.74 6.21 11.59
N GLY A 2 -17.35 7.38 11.27
CA GLY A 2 -17.49 7.81 9.87
C GLY A 2 -16.17 8.41 9.34
N LEU A 3 -15.98 8.36 8.00
CA LEU A 3 -14.78 8.91 7.36
C LEU A 3 -14.69 10.44 7.51
N ARG A 4 -13.47 10.95 7.66
CA ARG A 4 -13.16 12.40 7.74
C ARG A 4 -13.04 12.96 6.33
N ARG A 5 -13.73 14.04 6.03
CA ARG A 5 -13.64 14.71 4.71
C ARG A 5 -12.34 15.51 4.60
N ALA A 6 -11.72 15.56 3.42
CA ALA A 6 -10.46 16.29 3.15
C ALA A 6 -10.52 17.77 3.59
N LYS A 7 -11.69 18.42 3.48
CA LYS A 7 -11.89 19.80 3.93
C LYS A 7 -11.74 20.02 5.44
N SER A 8 -11.92 18.99 6.25
CA SER A 8 -11.81 19.05 7.72
C SER A 8 -10.41 18.73 8.24
N ILE A 9 -9.53 18.15 7.40
CA ILE A 9 -8.17 17.75 7.76
C ILE A 9 -7.21 18.90 7.44
N ARG A 10 -6.29 19.19 8.38
CA ARG A 10 -5.23 20.17 8.18
C ARG A 10 -3.86 19.51 8.36
N HIS A 11 -2.91 19.99 7.56
CA HIS A 11 -1.51 19.64 7.65
C HIS A 11 -0.65 20.88 7.33
N ASN A 12 0.31 21.21 8.20
CA ASN A 12 1.19 22.37 8.05
C ASN A 12 0.42 23.68 7.75
N GLY A 13 -0.68 23.94 8.48
CA GLY A 13 -1.50 25.13 8.36
C GLY A 13 -2.48 25.14 7.18
N LYS A 14 -2.33 24.26 6.19
CA LYS A 14 -3.22 24.16 5.00
C LYS A 14 -4.29 23.09 5.20
N ARG A 15 -5.44 23.26 4.56
CA ARG A 15 -6.43 22.17 4.47
C ARG A 15 -5.96 21.12 3.48
N LEU A 16 -6.25 19.86 3.77
CA LEU A 16 -5.87 18.75 2.87
C LEU A 16 -6.41 18.95 1.45
N GLN A 17 -7.64 19.44 1.29
CA GLN A 17 -8.19 19.72 -0.03
C GLN A 17 -7.37 20.77 -0.83
N GLU A 18 -6.76 21.74 -0.16
CA GLU A 18 -5.90 22.74 -0.82
C GLU A 18 -4.58 22.12 -1.28
N ILE A 19 -4.02 21.22 -0.45
CA ILE A 19 -2.82 20.45 -0.79
C ILE A 19 -3.08 19.55 -2.00
N LEU A 20 -4.22 18.84 -2.00
CA LEU A 20 -4.60 17.95 -3.10
C LEU A 20 -4.87 18.72 -4.40
N ALA A 21 -5.53 19.89 -4.32
CA ALA A 21 -5.77 20.74 -5.49
C ALA A 21 -4.46 21.25 -6.10
N ALA A 22 -3.52 21.70 -5.27
CA ALA A 22 -2.19 22.13 -5.73
C ALA A 22 -1.40 20.95 -6.34
N HIS A 23 -1.56 19.75 -5.80
CA HIS A 23 -0.93 18.54 -6.33
C HIS A 23 -1.49 18.15 -7.71
N GLU A 24 -2.78 18.29 -7.91
CA GLU A 24 -3.39 18.06 -9.22
C GLU A 24 -2.87 19.04 -10.28
N LEU A 25 -2.70 20.33 -9.93
CA LEU A 25 -2.07 21.35 -10.79
C LEU A 25 -0.61 20.95 -11.11
N PHE A 26 0.14 20.46 -10.12
CA PHE A 26 1.51 19.96 -10.31
C PHE A 26 1.57 18.87 -11.37
N PHE A 27 0.67 17.90 -11.31
CA PHE A 27 0.61 16.82 -12.30
C PHE A 27 0.26 17.29 -13.71
N ARG A 28 -0.52 18.35 -13.82
CA ARG A 28 -0.88 18.97 -15.10
C ARG A 28 0.17 19.94 -15.62
N GLY A 29 1.27 20.16 -14.90
CA GLY A 29 2.29 21.17 -15.24
C GLY A 29 1.74 22.59 -15.25
N GLN A 30 0.70 22.85 -14.45
CA GLN A 30 0.03 24.17 -14.40
C GLN A 30 0.64 25.07 -13.33
N GLU A 31 0.54 26.39 -13.53
CA GLU A 31 1.00 27.38 -12.58
C GLU A 31 0.34 27.20 -11.21
N GLY A 32 1.10 27.40 -10.12
CA GLY A 32 0.64 27.14 -8.75
C GLY A 32 0.63 25.68 -8.35
N GLY A 33 1.03 24.76 -9.25
CA GLY A 33 1.17 23.34 -8.96
C GLY A 33 2.28 23.06 -7.95
N VAL A 34 1.98 22.33 -6.87
CA VAL A 34 2.94 21.95 -5.83
C VAL A 34 2.76 20.46 -5.51
N ARG A 35 3.86 19.71 -5.56
CA ARG A 35 3.87 18.31 -5.15
C ARG A 35 3.37 18.18 -3.70
N ALA A 36 2.41 17.30 -3.44
CA ALA A 36 1.90 17.08 -2.10
C ALA A 36 3.00 16.56 -1.17
N ASN A 37 3.25 17.31 -0.10
CA ASN A 37 4.07 16.86 1.02
C ASN A 37 3.16 16.67 2.24
N LEU A 38 2.88 15.41 2.56
CA LEU A 38 2.02 14.94 3.63
C LEU A 38 2.82 14.09 4.62
N ALA A 39 4.16 14.30 4.69
CA ALA A 39 5.02 13.59 5.65
C ALA A 39 4.54 13.85 7.08
N GLY A 40 4.33 12.77 7.84
CA GLY A 40 3.82 12.82 9.22
C GLY A 40 2.38 13.33 9.37
N ALA A 41 1.63 13.53 8.28
CA ALA A 41 0.26 14.00 8.35
C ALA A 41 -0.66 12.99 9.05
N ASP A 42 -1.61 13.47 9.86
CA ASP A 42 -2.71 12.65 10.36
C ASP A 42 -3.85 12.61 9.34
N LEU A 43 -3.86 11.56 8.54
CA LEU A 43 -4.87 11.23 7.54
C LEU A 43 -5.77 10.08 8.00
N SER A 44 -5.72 9.70 9.30
CA SER A 44 -6.51 8.59 9.82
C SER A 44 -7.99 8.77 9.51
N HIS A 45 -8.62 7.70 9.05
CA HIS A 45 -10.03 7.69 8.65
C HIS A 45 -10.42 8.75 7.62
N ALA A 46 -9.48 9.25 6.81
CA ALA A 46 -9.78 10.20 5.75
C ALA A 46 -10.55 9.52 4.60
N ASP A 47 -11.47 10.26 3.99
CA ASP A 47 -12.09 9.89 2.71
C ASP A 47 -11.19 10.41 1.58
N LEU A 48 -10.40 9.51 1.00
CA LEU A 48 -9.46 9.75 -0.10
C LEU A 48 -9.72 8.80 -1.27
N ALA A 49 -10.96 8.26 -1.38
CA ALA A 49 -11.31 7.38 -2.48
C ALA A 49 -11.09 8.09 -3.83
N GLY A 50 -10.39 7.41 -4.75
CA GLY A 50 -10.09 7.91 -6.09
C GLY A 50 -9.09 9.07 -6.14
N VAL A 51 -8.44 9.43 -5.02
CA VAL A 51 -7.45 10.52 -4.98
C VAL A 51 -6.26 10.23 -5.90
N ASN A 52 -5.70 11.26 -6.52
CA ASN A 52 -4.40 11.20 -7.17
C ASN A 52 -3.32 11.75 -6.22
N LEU A 53 -2.46 10.85 -5.74
CA LEU A 53 -1.29 11.12 -4.91
C LEU A 53 0.00 10.58 -5.55
N SER A 54 0.01 10.46 -6.89
CA SER A 54 1.17 9.97 -7.63
C SER A 54 2.42 10.80 -7.29
N GLY A 55 3.50 10.13 -6.88
CA GLY A 55 4.73 10.77 -6.46
C GLY A 55 4.62 11.62 -5.17
N ALA A 56 3.51 11.63 -4.45
CA ALA A 56 3.38 12.38 -3.20
C ALA A 56 4.35 11.89 -2.12
N ILE A 57 4.65 12.73 -1.14
CA ILE A 57 5.47 12.40 0.03
C ILE A 57 4.54 12.14 1.21
N LEU A 58 4.50 10.89 1.68
CA LEU A 58 3.63 10.39 2.76
C LEU A 58 4.45 9.69 3.87
N ARG A 59 5.74 9.97 3.96
CA ARG A 59 6.64 9.33 4.95
C ARG A 59 6.10 9.47 6.36
N GLY A 60 5.97 8.36 7.08
CA GLY A 60 5.48 8.34 8.45
C GLY A 60 4.07 8.91 8.63
N ALA A 61 3.30 9.10 7.56
CA ALA A 61 1.92 9.57 7.66
C ALA A 61 1.05 8.51 8.37
N ASN A 62 0.08 8.98 9.14
CA ASN A 62 -0.94 8.12 9.72
C ASN A 62 -2.14 8.02 8.77
N LEU A 63 -2.27 6.87 8.11
CA LEU A 63 -3.33 6.52 7.17
C LEU A 63 -4.25 5.42 7.75
N GLU A 64 -4.27 5.24 9.07
CA GLU A 64 -5.08 4.20 9.70
C GLU A 64 -6.56 4.33 9.35
N GLY A 65 -7.16 3.25 8.83
CA GLY A 65 -8.58 3.23 8.45
C GLY A 65 -8.98 4.20 7.35
N THR A 66 -8.02 4.77 6.62
CA THR A 66 -8.26 5.69 5.49
C THR A 66 -8.90 4.93 4.32
N ASP A 67 -9.87 5.53 3.65
CA ASP A 67 -10.40 5.04 2.38
C ASP A 67 -9.55 5.57 1.22
N LEU A 68 -8.77 4.69 0.61
CA LEU A 68 -7.92 4.96 -0.56
C LEU A 68 -8.37 4.16 -1.80
N ARG A 69 -9.56 3.59 -1.76
CA ARG A 69 -10.05 2.75 -2.87
C ARG A 69 -9.94 3.46 -4.21
N ARG A 70 -9.42 2.73 -5.23
CA ARG A 70 -9.22 3.26 -6.59
C ARG A 70 -8.34 4.51 -6.65
N GLY A 71 -7.59 4.79 -5.60
CA GLY A 71 -6.60 5.86 -5.55
C GLY A 71 -5.43 5.59 -6.50
N LYS A 72 -4.72 6.64 -6.87
CA LYS A 72 -3.49 6.58 -7.67
C LYS A 72 -2.32 7.09 -6.84
N LEU A 73 -1.40 6.21 -6.49
CA LEU A 73 -0.20 6.53 -5.72
C LEU A 73 1.10 6.06 -6.42
N PRO A 74 1.17 5.94 -7.77
CA PRO A 74 2.41 5.50 -8.39
C PRO A 74 3.59 6.38 -7.97
N GLY A 75 4.72 5.74 -7.61
CA GLY A 75 5.93 6.45 -7.18
C GLY A 75 5.78 7.27 -5.89
N ALA A 76 4.70 7.12 -5.14
CA ALA A 76 4.54 7.78 -3.85
C ALA A 76 5.49 7.21 -2.79
N ASP A 77 5.95 8.04 -1.86
CA ASP A 77 6.81 7.64 -0.77
C ASP A 77 6.00 7.53 0.53
N LEU A 78 5.71 6.29 0.92
CA LEU A 78 4.98 5.92 2.14
C LEU A 78 5.93 5.22 3.16
N SER A 79 7.23 5.49 3.12
CA SER A 79 8.19 4.88 4.04
C SER A 79 7.73 5.07 5.50
N GLY A 80 7.62 3.97 6.24
CA GLY A 80 7.19 3.97 7.65
C GLY A 80 5.77 4.47 7.91
N ALA A 81 4.92 4.61 6.88
CA ALA A 81 3.54 5.04 7.07
C ALA A 81 2.70 3.99 7.81
N ASN A 82 1.73 4.44 8.61
CA ASN A 82 0.72 3.60 9.23
C ASN A 82 -0.50 3.47 8.33
N LEU A 83 -0.65 2.32 7.68
CA LEU A 83 -1.78 1.96 6.80
C LEU A 83 -2.66 0.86 7.42
N ARG A 84 -2.60 0.70 8.75
CA ARG A 84 -3.40 -0.32 9.44
C ARG A 84 -4.88 -0.14 9.13
N LYS A 85 -5.55 -1.25 8.77
CA LYS A 85 -7.00 -1.25 8.46
C LYS A 85 -7.41 -0.28 7.35
N ALA A 86 -6.47 0.29 6.59
CA ALA A 86 -6.80 1.12 5.43
C ALA A 86 -7.51 0.31 4.35
N ASP A 87 -8.42 0.94 3.63
CA ASP A 87 -9.07 0.35 2.47
C ASP A 87 -8.35 0.78 1.19
N LEU A 88 -7.51 -0.11 0.68
CA LEU A 88 -6.67 0.07 -0.50
C LEU A 88 -7.24 -0.64 -1.74
N ARG A 89 -8.44 -1.17 -1.70
CA ARG A 89 -8.95 -2.02 -2.78
C ARG A 89 -8.87 -1.34 -4.15
N ASN A 90 -8.23 -2.04 -5.10
CA ASN A 90 -8.01 -1.57 -6.47
C ASN A 90 -7.23 -0.24 -6.55
N THR A 91 -6.34 0.02 -5.60
CA THR A 91 -5.42 1.16 -5.62
C THR A 91 -4.23 0.85 -6.51
N ASP A 92 -3.82 1.79 -7.32
CA ASP A 92 -2.55 1.73 -8.08
C ASP A 92 -1.42 2.32 -7.22
N MET A 93 -0.48 1.46 -6.82
CA MET A 93 0.71 1.82 -6.05
C MET A 93 2.00 1.45 -6.81
N THR A 94 1.92 1.33 -8.13
CA THR A 94 3.06 0.98 -8.99
C THR A 94 4.30 1.80 -8.63
N GLU A 95 5.46 1.12 -8.45
CA GLU A 95 6.75 1.74 -8.15
C GLU A 95 6.78 2.62 -6.88
N SER A 96 5.81 2.46 -5.98
CA SER A 96 5.78 3.18 -4.70
C SER A 96 6.81 2.63 -3.71
N ILE A 97 7.18 3.47 -2.74
CA ILE A 97 8.21 3.21 -1.76
C ILE A 97 7.54 3.08 -0.38
N LEU A 98 7.53 1.85 0.19
CA LEU A 98 6.85 1.53 1.46
C LEU A 98 7.75 0.77 2.46
N PRO A 99 9.07 0.99 2.53
CA PRO A 99 9.88 0.25 3.49
C PRO A 99 9.39 0.52 4.92
N GLY A 100 9.19 -0.57 5.67
CA GLY A 100 8.74 -0.51 7.06
C GLY A 100 7.32 0.02 7.26
N ALA A 101 6.51 0.18 6.22
CA ALA A 101 5.11 0.58 6.35
C ALA A 101 4.28 -0.51 7.06
N ASP A 102 3.31 -0.12 7.87
CA ASP A 102 2.41 -1.05 8.56
C ASP A 102 1.05 -1.13 7.84
N LEU A 103 0.81 -2.24 7.15
CA LEU A 103 -0.43 -2.58 6.45
C LEU A 103 -1.21 -3.70 7.18
N THR A 104 -0.98 -3.85 8.49
CA THR A 104 -1.70 -4.88 9.28
C THR A 104 -3.21 -4.72 9.12
N GLU A 105 -3.89 -5.83 8.79
CA GLU A 105 -5.35 -5.88 8.59
C GLU A 105 -5.88 -4.96 7.48
N ALA A 106 -5.02 -4.43 6.59
CA ALA A 106 -5.46 -3.62 5.46
C ALA A 106 -6.31 -4.42 4.47
N GLN A 107 -7.31 -3.77 3.88
CA GLN A 107 -8.09 -4.29 2.76
C GLN A 107 -7.37 -3.93 1.46
N ALA A 108 -6.56 -4.81 0.92
CA ALA A 108 -5.69 -4.53 -0.21
C ALA A 108 -5.92 -5.48 -1.41
N SER A 109 -7.15 -5.98 -1.54
CA SER A 109 -7.48 -6.83 -2.67
C SER A 109 -7.41 -6.06 -4.00
N GLY A 110 -6.74 -6.65 -5.00
CA GLY A 110 -6.57 -6.05 -6.32
C GLY A 110 -5.63 -4.84 -6.36
N VAL A 111 -4.77 -4.65 -5.36
CA VAL A 111 -3.77 -3.58 -5.37
C VAL A 111 -2.65 -3.90 -6.35
N GLU A 112 -2.21 -2.89 -7.09
CA GLU A 112 -1.04 -2.95 -7.94
C GLU A 112 0.21 -2.52 -7.15
N PHE A 113 0.99 -3.48 -6.63
CA PHE A 113 2.31 -3.27 -6.02
C PHE A 113 3.45 -3.59 -6.99
N PHE A 114 3.21 -3.43 -8.29
CA PHE A 114 4.22 -3.71 -9.31
C PHE A 114 5.49 -2.88 -9.05
N ARG A 115 6.64 -3.57 -8.92
CA ARG A 115 7.98 -2.97 -8.65
C ARG A 115 8.07 -2.06 -7.43
N CYS A 116 7.19 -2.22 -6.44
CA CYS A 116 7.28 -1.47 -5.18
C CYS A 116 8.47 -1.91 -4.33
N ASP A 117 8.97 -0.99 -3.52
CA ASP A 117 9.81 -1.34 -2.38
C ASP A 117 8.91 -1.54 -1.15
N LEU A 118 8.72 -2.81 -0.77
CA LEU A 118 7.95 -3.26 0.38
C LEU A 118 8.87 -3.87 1.46
N SER A 119 10.17 -3.55 1.42
CA SER A 119 11.13 -4.12 2.37
C SER A 119 10.71 -3.82 3.81
N ASN A 120 10.74 -4.86 4.65
CA ASN A 120 10.32 -4.81 6.05
C ASN A 120 8.87 -4.33 6.29
N ALA A 121 8.04 -4.23 5.28
CA ALA A 121 6.63 -3.87 5.44
C ALA A 121 5.85 -4.96 6.18
N ASN A 122 4.84 -4.56 6.95
CA ASN A 122 4.02 -5.47 7.73
C ASN A 122 2.63 -5.65 7.11
N PHE A 123 2.36 -6.83 6.54
CA PHE A 123 1.08 -7.22 5.95
C PHE A 123 0.33 -8.28 6.78
N GLN A 124 0.65 -8.41 8.05
CA GLN A 124 0.02 -9.44 8.88
C GLN A 124 -1.51 -9.31 8.86
N ARG A 125 -2.19 -10.43 8.57
CA ARG A 125 -3.66 -10.50 8.45
C ARG A 125 -4.29 -9.56 7.42
N ALA A 126 -3.50 -9.03 6.48
CA ALA A 126 -4.03 -8.21 5.39
C ALA A 126 -4.80 -9.07 4.36
N HIS A 127 -5.81 -8.46 3.73
CA HIS A 127 -6.55 -9.08 2.64
C HIS A 127 -5.89 -8.72 1.31
N LEU A 128 -5.05 -9.62 0.76
CA LEU A 128 -4.21 -9.42 -0.42
C LEU A 128 -4.65 -10.27 -1.62
N ARG A 129 -5.93 -10.66 -1.68
CA ARG A 129 -6.41 -11.45 -2.82
C ARG A 129 -6.24 -10.69 -4.13
N ASN A 130 -5.78 -11.39 -5.17
CA ASN A 130 -5.58 -10.82 -6.50
C ASN A 130 -4.61 -9.62 -6.52
N VAL A 131 -3.68 -9.56 -5.57
CA VAL A 131 -2.65 -8.50 -5.53
C VAL A 131 -1.58 -8.76 -6.59
N ASN A 132 -1.09 -7.69 -7.22
CA ASN A 132 0.05 -7.79 -8.12
C ASN A 132 1.33 -7.33 -7.39
N LEU A 133 2.18 -8.30 -7.03
CA LEU A 133 3.49 -8.08 -6.39
C LEU A 133 4.65 -8.31 -7.37
N ARG A 134 4.38 -8.41 -8.67
CA ARG A 134 5.42 -8.70 -9.67
C ARG A 134 6.59 -7.72 -9.57
N GLY A 135 7.81 -8.25 -9.40
CA GLY A 135 9.04 -7.47 -9.30
C GLY A 135 9.16 -6.60 -8.04
N ALA A 136 8.26 -6.74 -7.06
CA ALA A 136 8.34 -6.01 -5.80
C ALA A 136 9.50 -6.55 -4.93
N ASN A 137 10.15 -5.66 -4.18
CA ASN A 137 11.09 -6.02 -3.13
C ASN A 137 10.31 -6.30 -1.84
N VAL A 138 10.23 -7.56 -1.44
CA VAL A 138 9.54 -8.00 -0.22
C VAL A 138 10.50 -8.53 0.86
N ASN A 139 11.78 -8.19 0.78
CA ASN A 139 12.76 -8.63 1.75
C ASN A 139 12.41 -8.15 3.16
N GLY A 140 12.34 -9.08 4.12
CA GLY A 140 11.93 -8.79 5.50
C GLY A 140 10.45 -8.47 5.68
N ALA A 141 9.64 -8.47 4.62
CA ALA A 141 8.21 -8.24 4.73
C ALA A 141 7.50 -9.39 5.46
N LYS A 142 6.46 -9.06 6.24
CA LYS A 142 5.72 -10.00 7.07
C LYS A 142 4.32 -10.19 6.52
N PHE A 143 4.01 -11.39 6.01
CA PHE A 143 2.70 -11.76 5.47
C PHE A 143 1.93 -12.76 6.34
N SER A 144 2.42 -13.08 7.55
CA SER A 144 1.78 -14.14 8.36
C SER A 144 0.29 -13.88 8.56
N GLY A 145 -0.52 -14.89 8.21
CA GLY A 145 -1.98 -14.84 8.26
C GLY A 145 -2.65 -13.95 7.21
N ALA A 146 -1.91 -13.45 6.22
CA ALA A 146 -2.49 -12.72 5.09
C ALA A 146 -3.23 -13.66 4.12
N ASP A 147 -4.34 -13.18 3.54
CA ASP A 147 -5.03 -13.88 2.45
C ASP A 147 -4.43 -13.43 1.10
N MET A 148 -3.57 -14.28 0.52
CA MET A 148 -2.88 -14.03 -0.75
C MET A 148 -3.44 -14.89 -1.90
N GLY A 149 -4.69 -15.30 -1.84
CA GLY A 149 -5.31 -16.06 -2.92
C GLY A 149 -5.19 -15.34 -4.27
N VAL A 150 -4.74 -16.06 -5.30
CA VAL A 150 -4.55 -15.55 -6.68
C VAL A 150 -3.53 -14.39 -6.78
N ALA A 151 -2.64 -14.23 -5.80
CA ALA A 151 -1.58 -13.22 -5.85
C ALA A 151 -0.61 -13.48 -7.01
N ILE A 152 -0.09 -12.41 -7.62
CA ILE A 152 0.92 -12.49 -8.68
C ILE A 152 2.30 -12.18 -8.06
N LEU A 153 3.15 -13.22 -7.93
CA LEU A 153 4.50 -13.15 -7.35
C LEU A 153 5.59 -13.36 -8.39
N ARG A 154 5.26 -13.30 -9.68
CA ARG A 154 6.24 -13.47 -10.75
C ARG A 154 7.35 -12.42 -10.63
N GLU A 155 8.61 -12.85 -10.85
CA GLU A 155 9.79 -11.96 -10.77
C GLU A 155 10.03 -11.35 -9.37
N THR A 156 9.37 -11.88 -8.32
CA THR A 156 9.52 -11.44 -6.93
C THR A 156 10.38 -12.43 -6.17
N ASP A 157 11.45 -11.97 -5.55
CA ASP A 157 12.21 -12.80 -4.61
C ASP A 157 11.52 -12.81 -3.24
N ILE A 158 10.92 -13.94 -2.89
CA ILE A 158 10.18 -14.12 -1.64
C ILE A 158 10.99 -14.82 -0.55
N THR A 159 12.27 -15.14 -0.79
CA THR A 159 13.10 -15.91 0.15
C THR A 159 13.32 -15.21 1.49
N GLY A 160 13.32 -13.88 1.48
CA GLY A 160 13.48 -13.04 2.69
C GLY A 160 12.17 -12.65 3.36
N ALA A 161 11.01 -13.08 2.87
CA ALA A 161 9.71 -12.74 3.43
C ALA A 161 9.19 -13.78 4.42
N ASP A 162 8.47 -13.34 5.47
CA ASP A 162 7.73 -14.24 6.36
C ASP A 162 6.36 -14.57 5.77
N LEU A 163 6.21 -15.76 5.23
CA LEU A 163 4.99 -16.31 4.64
C LEU A 163 4.33 -17.37 5.54
N SER A 164 4.61 -17.36 6.83
CA SER A 164 4.10 -18.34 7.80
C SER A 164 2.56 -18.38 7.78
N GLY A 165 2.01 -19.56 7.51
CA GLY A 165 0.56 -19.77 7.49
C GLY A 165 -0.17 -19.18 6.28
N VAL A 166 0.56 -18.69 5.27
CA VAL A 166 -0.03 -18.17 4.02
C VAL A 166 -0.29 -19.33 3.05
N ASP A 167 -1.51 -19.41 2.51
CA ASP A 167 -1.85 -20.32 1.42
C ASP A 167 -1.51 -19.69 0.06
N LEU A 168 -0.48 -20.23 -0.59
CA LEU A 168 -0.03 -19.82 -1.93
C LEU A 168 -0.45 -20.79 -3.03
N SER A 169 -1.34 -21.75 -2.74
CA SER A 169 -1.74 -22.81 -3.70
C SER A 169 -2.33 -22.27 -5.00
N THR A 170 -2.94 -21.09 -4.96
CA THR A 170 -3.53 -20.41 -6.13
C THR A 170 -2.72 -19.23 -6.63
N ALA A 171 -1.57 -18.92 -6.01
CA ALA A 171 -0.73 -17.79 -6.40
C ALA A 171 0.11 -18.12 -7.65
N LEU A 172 0.37 -17.09 -8.46
CA LEU A 172 1.26 -17.18 -9.62
C LEU A 172 2.71 -16.98 -9.15
N MET A 173 3.40 -18.09 -8.87
CA MET A 173 4.73 -18.12 -8.26
C MET A 173 5.85 -17.68 -9.21
N PRO A 174 7.02 -17.25 -8.67
CA PRO A 174 8.22 -16.99 -9.45
C PRO A 174 8.67 -18.22 -10.26
N ARG A 175 9.36 -18.01 -11.39
CA ARG A 175 9.95 -19.10 -12.16
C ARG A 175 10.98 -19.85 -11.31
N GLY A 176 10.89 -21.17 -11.29
CA GLY A 176 11.82 -22.05 -10.53
C GLY A 176 11.47 -22.18 -9.04
N TYR A 177 10.42 -21.53 -8.56
CA TYR A 177 9.89 -21.79 -7.23
C TYR A 177 9.24 -23.18 -7.21
N ALA A 178 9.99 -24.18 -6.73
CA ALA A 178 9.40 -25.46 -6.38
C ALA A 178 8.58 -25.20 -5.10
N ALA A 179 7.26 -25.42 -5.17
CA ALA A 179 6.41 -25.34 -4.00
C ALA A 179 7.03 -26.18 -2.87
N GLN A 180 7.72 -25.51 -1.97
CA GLN A 180 8.11 -26.15 -0.71
C GLN A 180 6.78 -26.51 -0.06
N LYS A 181 6.59 -27.84 0.15
CA LYS A 181 5.39 -28.41 0.74
C LYS A 181 4.92 -27.49 1.87
N SER A 182 3.69 -26.99 1.74
CA SER A 182 2.99 -26.30 2.83
C SER A 182 3.27 -27.03 4.14
N PRO A 183 3.65 -26.35 5.23
CA PRO A 183 3.76 -27.02 6.51
C PRO A 183 2.42 -27.72 6.76
N GLN A 184 2.48 -29.02 6.98
CA GLN A 184 1.32 -29.85 7.24
C GLN A 184 0.52 -29.21 8.37
N LYS A 185 -0.78 -29.00 8.12
CA LYS A 185 -1.75 -28.66 9.14
C LYS A 185 -1.58 -29.68 10.28
N PRO A 186 -1.33 -29.25 11.52
CA PRO A 186 -1.34 -30.20 12.63
C PRO A 186 -2.72 -30.84 12.72
N ALA A 187 -2.71 -32.16 12.92
CA ALA A 187 -3.91 -33.00 13.05
C ALA A 187 -4.73 -32.63 14.30
#